data_5bb480bdb5698d47bcf046d990472b18
#
_entry.id   5bb480bdb5698d47bcf046d990472b18
#
_cell.length_a   1.000
_cell.length_b   1.000
_cell.length_c   1.000
_cell.angle_alpha   90.00
_cell.angle_beta   90.00
_cell.angle_gamma   90.00
#
_symmetry.space_group_name_H-M   'P 1'
#
loop_
_entity.id
_entity.type
_entity.pdbx_description
1 polymer ?
#
loop_
_entity_poly.entity_id
_entity_poly.type
_entity_poly.pdbx_seq_one_letter_code
_entity_poly.pdbx_strand_id
1 'polypeptide(L)'
;MRLRVLMEPRHGATYDRVVGMAKATEEAGFDAFFRNDHYLGIDSTDPDYRPTDSWTTLAGVALETSRIKLGTLMTAGTFRNPGVLANAVATVDQMSNGRVILGIGTGWYEREHKAFGIPFPPIGERFDRLDEEMQIINGLWTTPQGEPFSFDGRFWQLEEARNFPVLVQKPRPEIVIGGTGPRRTPLMAAKWADEFNSGGGAGTAERFANVRRVCEEIGRDPSTLRMSVTTQVIVGSTHAEAEARLDRLGDPGRRMLARGTVGDVPTVVGALQELKAAGAEVAYVHIFDIDDHDHLRLIGAEVLPQVA
;
A
#
# COMPACT_ATOMS: atom_id res chain seq x y z
N MET A 1 6.61 15.55 6.21
CA MET A 1 5.97 14.45 5.45
C MET A 1 6.45 13.12 6.03
N ARG A 2 5.56 12.15 6.25
CA ARG A 2 5.96 10.82 6.73
C ARG A 2 6.50 9.98 5.56
N LEU A 3 7.55 9.18 5.81
CA LEU A 3 8.05 8.22 4.84
C LEU A 3 7.66 6.80 5.25
N ARG A 4 7.15 6.04 4.31
CA ARG A 4 6.80 4.62 4.41
C ARG A 4 7.54 3.84 3.33
N VAL A 5 7.99 2.66 3.64
CA VAL A 5 8.61 1.77 2.64
C VAL A 5 7.53 0.97 1.93
N LEU A 6 7.58 0.95 0.61
CA LEU A 6 6.85 0.00 -0.22
C LEU A 6 7.86 -1.00 -0.81
N MET A 7 7.69 -2.25 -0.46
CA MET A 7 8.49 -3.35 -0.98
C MET A 7 7.80 -4.02 -2.17
N GLU A 8 8.57 -4.24 -3.23
CA GLU A 8 8.16 -5.13 -4.32
C GLU A 8 9.11 -6.33 -4.38
N PRO A 9 8.60 -7.55 -4.14
CA PRO A 9 9.42 -8.74 -4.09
C PRO A 9 9.77 -9.25 -5.50
N ARG A 10 10.75 -8.63 -6.18
CA ARG A 10 11.08 -8.95 -7.57
C ARG A 10 11.96 -10.17 -7.77
N HIS A 11 12.84 -10.46 -6.83
CA HIS A 11 13.84 -11.50 -6.96
C HIS A 11 13.72 -12.52 -5.82
N GLY A 12 12.63 -13.31 -5.86
CA GLY A 12 12.47 -14.40 -4.90
C GLY A 12 12.43 -13.93 -3.45
N ALA A 13 11.43 -13.15 -3.08
CA ALA A 13 11.24 -12.73 -1.70
C ALA A 13 10.81 -13.91 -0.83
N THR A 14 11.78 -14.65 -0.31
CA THR A 14 11.53 -15.60 0.77
C THR A 14 11.02 -14.85 2.01
N TYR A 15 10.35 -15.57 2.89
CA TYR A 15 9.86 -15.00 4.14
C TYR A 15 10.98 -14.28 4.92
N ASP A 16 12.15 -14.92 5.06
CA ASP A 16 13.28 -14.36 5.82
C ASP A 16 13.78 -13.04 5.23
N ARG A 17 13.82 -12.91 3.89
CA ARG A 17 14.23 -11.66 3.23
C ARG A 17 13.21 -10.55 3.46
N VAL A 18 11.90 -10.87 3.42
CA VAL A 18 10.84 -9.91 3.74
C VAL A 18 10.93 -9.43 5.19
N VAL A 19 11.13 -10.36 6.13
CA VAL A 19 11.34 -10.03 7.56
C VAL A 19 12.59 -9.17 7.74
N GLY A 20 13.70 -9.54 7.09
CA GLY A 20 14.95 -8.76 7.15
C GLY A 20 14.74 -7.32 6.72
N MET A 21 14.04 -7.11 5.59
CA MET A 21 13.72 -5.76 5.10
C MET A 21 12.77 -5.00 6.04
N ALA A 22 11.75 -5.67 6.59
CA ALA A 22 10.82 -5.03 7.53
C ALA A 22 11.53 -4.58 8.82
N LYS A 23 12.43 -5.40 9.38
CA LYS A 23 13.28 -5.04 10.52
C LYS A 23 14.20 -3.87 10.19
N ALA A 24 14.89 -3.91 9.05
CA ALA A 24 15.74 -2.80 8.62
C ALA A 24 14.95 -1.50 8.43
N THR A 25 13.71 -1.60 7.92
CA THR A 25 12.79 -0.46 7.81
C THR A 25 12.42 0.11 9.18
N GLU A 26 12.12 -0.75 10.15
CA GLU A 26 11.82 -0.35 11.53
C GLU A 26 13.02 0.31 12.22
N GLU A 27 14.22 -0.26 12.07
CA GLU A 27 15.49 0.24 12.61
C GLU A 27 15.84 1.61 12.02
N ALA A 28 15.62 1.78 10.70
CA ALA A 28 15.88 3.03 10.00
C ALA A 28 14.88 4.17 10.33
N GLY A 29 13.85 3.90 11.13
CA GLY A 29 12.96 4.94 11.65
C GLY A 29 11.75 5.28 10.79
N PHE A 30 11.44 4.51 9.76
CA PHE A 30 10.25 4.73 8.94
C PHE A 30 8.94 4.54 9.71
N ASP A 31 7.86 5.17 9.20
CA ASP A 31 6.50 5.11 9.77
C ASP A 31 5.84 3.73 9.55
N ALA A 32 6.06 3.15 8.37
CA ALA A 32 5.42 1.88 8.02
C ALA A 32 6.22 1.09 6.97
N PHE A 33 5.98 -0.22 6.97
CA PHE A 33 6.40 -1.16 5.95
C PHE A 33 5.19 -1.69 5.19
N PHE A 34 5.18 -1.50 3.89
CA PHE A 34 4.15 -1.98 2.98
C PHE A 34 4.73 -2.91 1.94
N ARG A 35 3.91 -3.84 1.49
CA ARG A 35 4.21 -4.66 0.32
C ARG A 35 3.05 -4.65 -0.67
N ASN A 36 3.34 -4.91 -1.94
CA ASN A 36 2.29 -5.18 -2.92
C ASN A 36 1.63 -6.56 -2.67
N ASP A 37 0.44 -6.76 -3.22
CA ASP A 37 -0.30 -8.01 -3.15
C ASP A 37 -0.41 -8.59 -4.57
N HIS A 38 0.69 -9.16 -5.07
CA HIS A 38 0.79 -9.81 -6.36
C HIS A 38 1.21 -11.28 -6.20
N TYR A 39 0.59 -12.15 -6.99
CA TYR A 39 0.92 -13.58 -7.10
C TYR A 39 1.78 -13.89 -8.33
N LEU A 40 1.89 -12.94 -9.28
CA LEU A 40 2.67 -13.09 -10.50
C LEU A 40 3.51 -11.84 -10.75
N GLY A 41 4.75 -12.02 -11.21
CA GLY A 41 5.63 -10.92 -11.61
C GLY A 41 5.03 -10.08 -12.74
N ILE A 42 5.13 -8.77 -12.60
CA ILE A 42 4.68 -7.82 -13.62
C ILE A 42 5.52 -7.99 -14.88
N ASP A 43 6.81 -8.21 -14.75
CA ASP A 43 7.70 -8.61 -15.83
C ASP A 43 7.89 -10.14 -15.81
N SER A 44 7.17 -10.83 -16.67
CA SER A 44 7.10 -12.29 -16.69
C SER A 44 8.35 -12.98 -17.19
N THR A 45 9.40 -12.25 -17.49
CA THR A 45 10.68 -12.80 -17.93
C THR A 45 11.59 -13.18 -16.78
N ASP A 46 11.26 -12.81 -15.54
CA ASP A 46 12.01 -13.21 -14.36
C ASP A 46 11.48 -14.56 -13.82
N PRO A 47 12.20 -15.68 -14.04
CA PRO A 47 11.80 -16.98 -13.54
C PRO A 47 11.87 -17.09 -12.01
N ASP A 48 12.58 -16.17 -11.34
CA ASP A 48 12.80 -16.17 -9.90
C ASP A 48 11.79 -15.30 -9.14
N TYR A 49 10.88 -14.63 -9.86
CA TYR A 49 9.79 -13.93 -9.21
C TYR A 49 8.82 -14.91 -8.52
N ARG A 50 8.97 -15.05 -7.23
CA ARG A 50 8.19 -15.98 -6.39
C ARG A 50 7.57 -15.22 -5.21
N PRO A 51 6.50 -14.45 -5.44
CA PRO A 51 5.87 -13.71 -4.36
C PRO A 51 5.22 -14.68 -3.37
N THR A 52 5.36 -14.35 -2.09
CA THR A 52 4.57 -14.98 -1.03
C THR A 52 3.21 -14.29 -0.92
N ASP A 53 2.17 -14.97 -0.40
CA ASP A 53 0.90 -14.32 -0.07
C ASP A 53 1.12 -13.16 0.90
N SER A 54 0.51 -12.01 0.61
CA SER A 54 0.80 -10.78 1.34
C SER A 54 0.33 -10.82 2.78
N TRP A 55 -0.91 -11.25 3.02
CA TRP A 55 -1.50 -11.22 4.36
C TRP A 55 -0.90 -12.30 5.26
N THR A 56 -0.64 -13.49 4.71
CA THR A 56 0.07 -14.55 5.43
C THR A 56 1.48 -14.12 5.82
N THR A 57 2.19 -13.45 4.91
CA THR A 57 3.54 -12.92 5.20
C THR A 57 3.51 -11.81 6.23
N LEU A 58 2.55 -10.87 6.11
CA LEU A 58 2.41 -9.76 7.07
C LEU A 58 2.06 -10.26 8.48
N ALA A 59 1.32 -11.37 8.62
CA ALA A 59 1.09 -12.01 9.91
C ALA A 59 2.40 -12.41 10.59
N GLY A 60 3.32 -13.02 9.84
CA GLY A 60 4.67 -13.34 10.35
C GLY A 60 5.49 -12.10 10.67
N VAL A 61 5.52 -11.10 9.76
CA VAL A 61 6.22 -9.82 9.99
C VAL A 61 5.70 -9.09 11.23
N ALA A 62 4.41 -9.20 11.52
CA ALA A 62 3.80 -8.62 12.71
C ALA A 62 4.41 -9.12 14.02
N LEU A 63 4.82 -10.38 14.07
CA LEU A 63 5.47 -10.99 15.25
C LEU A 63 6.97 -10.67 15.32
N GLU A 64 7.58 -10.36 14.20
CA GLU A 64 9.02 -10.09 14.08
C GLU A 64 9.40 -8.61 14.23
N THR A 65 8.40 -7.72 14.28
CA THR A 65 8.53 -6.27 14.44
C THR A 65 7.69 -5.79 15.62
N SER A 66 7.97 -4.60 16.16
CA SER A 66 7.32 -4.12 17.40
C SER A 66 6.62 -2.77 17.28
N ARG A 67 7.07 -1.90 16.38
CA ARG A 67 6.66 -0.50 16.30
C ARG A 67 6.07 -0.11 14.94
N ILE A 68 6.69 -0.60 13.87
CA ILE A 68 6.38 -0.18 12.51
C ILE A 68 4.96 -0.61 12.10
N LYS A 69 4.21 0.26 11.45
CA LYS A 69 2.92 -0.10 10.86
C LYS A 69 3.13 -1.01 9.66
N LEU A 70 2.15 -1.86 9.38
CA LEU A 70 2.22 -2.91 8.36
C LEU A 70 1.02 -2.83 7.44
N GLY A 71 1.21 -3.01 6.15
CA GLY A 71 0.07 -2.97 5.23
C GLY A 71 0.37 -3.46 3.82
N THR A 72 -0.67 -3.45 3.02
CA THR A 72 -0.60 -3.72 1.57
C THR A 72 -0.81 -2.45 0.77
N LEU A 73 -0.07 -2.29 -0.33
CA LEU A 73 -0.29 -1.21 -1.28
C LEU A 73 -0.24 -1.76 -2.72
N MET A 74 -1.33 -2.33 -3.21
CA MET A 74 -2.59 -2.53 -2.49
C MET A 74 -3.07 -3.97 -2.64
N THR A 75 -3.90 -4.44 -1.69
CA THR A 75 -4.69 -5.65 -1.90
C THR A 75 -5.64 -5.43 -3.09
N ALA A 76 -5.68 -6.37 -4.02
CA ALA A 76 -6.71 -6.40 -5.04
C ALA A 76 -7.99 -7.00 -4.45
N GLY A 77 -9.08 -6.22 -4.43
CA GLY A 77 -10.38 -6.67 -3.93
C GLY A 77 -10.91 -7.91 -4.67
N THR A 78 -10.45 -8.11 -5.91
CA THR A 78 -10.79 -9.31 -6.70
C THR A 78 -10.16 -10.61 -6.19
N PHE A 79 -9.18 -10.57 -5.30
CA PHE A 79 -8.43 -11.78 -4.90
C PHE A 79 -9.11 -12.59 -3.80
N ARG A 80 -9.88 -11.94 -2.94
CA ARG A 80 -10.41 -12.59 -1.72
C ARG A 80 -11.87 -12.21 -1.50
N ASN A 81 -12.62 -13.13 -0.88
CA ASN A 81 -13.95 -12.81 -0.37
C ASN A 81 -13.82 -11.73 0.72
N PRO A 82 -14.66 -10.67 0.72
CA PRO A 82 -14.53 -9.54 1.63
C PRO A 82 -14.64 -9.92 3.11
N GLY A 83 -15.50 -10.86 3.47
CA GLY A 83 -15.60 -11.36 4.84
C GLY A 83 -14.34 -12.10 5.30
N VAL A 84 -13.74 -12.89 4.39
CA VAL A 84 -12.48 -13.60 4.66
C VAL A 84 -11.31 -12.60 4.76
N LEU A 85 -11.28 -11.58 3.90
CA LEU A 85 -10.28 -10.53 3.97
C LEU A 85 -10.40 -9.72 5.28
N ALA A 86 -11.61 -9.33 5.66
CA ALA A 86 -11.85 -8.62 6.92
C ALA A 86 -11.33 -9.41 8.13
N ASN A 87 -11.55 -10.74 8.15
CA ASN A 87 -11.04 -11.63 9.20
C ASN A 87 -9.50 -11.75 9.18
N ALA A 88 -8.90 -11.90 8.00
CA ALA A 88 -7.45 -11.98 7.87
C ALA A 88 -6.76 -10.69 8.37
N VAL A 89 -7.27 -9.52 7.97
CA VAL A 89 -6.76 -8.22 8.44
C VAL A 89 -6.92 -8.08 9.96
N ALA A 90 -8.07 -8.44 10.51
CA ALA A 90 -8.32 -8.40 11.96
C ALA A 90 -7.38 -9.34 12.73
N THR A 91 -7.05 -10.49 12.15
CA THR A 91 -6.07 -11.42 12.74
C THR A 91 -4.68 -10.78 12.79
N VAL A 92 -4.23 -10.17 11.70
CA VAL A 92 -2.94 -9.46 11.66
C VAL A 92 -2.95 -8.23 12.57
N ASP A 93 -4.09 -7.56 12.71
CA ASP A 93 -4.27 -6.46 13.68
C ASP A 93 -3.99 -6.91 15.10
N GLN A 94 -4.54 -8.06 15.53
CA GLN A 94 -4.22 -8.65 16.82
C GLN A 94 -2.76 -9.05 16.95
N MET A 95 -2.21 -9.77 15.96
CA MET A 95 -0.83 -10.23 15.97
C MET A 95 0.17 -9.08 16.04
N SER A 96 -0.16 -7.94 15.43
CA SER A 96 0.67 -6.74 15.42
C SER A 96 0.43 -5.80 16.61
N ASN A 97 -0.53 -6.10 17.48
CA ASN A 97 -1.00 -5.18 18.52
C ASN A 97 -1.44 -3.81 17.97
N GLY A 98 -2.30 -3.84 16.91
CA GLY A 98 -2.94 -2.64 16.38
C GLY A 98 -2.08 -1.82 15.41
N ARG A 99 -1.23 -2.45 14.59
CA ARG A 99 -0.33 -1.75 13.65
C ARG A 99 -0.70 -1.91 12.17
N VAL A 100 -1.83 -2.55 11.86
CA VAL A 100 -2.21 -2.85 10.48
C VAL A 100 -2.87 -1.66 9.79
N ILE A 101 -2.61 -1.53 8.50
CA ILE A 101 -3.28 -0.63 7.56
C ILE A 101 -3.73 -1.46 6.36
N LEU A 102 -5.01 -1.37 5.98
CA LEU A 102 -5.54 -2.00 4.78
C LEU A 102 -5.42 -1.04 3.59
N GLY A 103 -4.48 -1.29 2.70
CA GLY A 103 -4.55 -0.68 1.36
C GLY A 103 -5.32 -1.60 0.41
N ILE A 104 -6.35 -1.08 -0.25
CA ILE A 104 -7.22 -1.86 -1.12
C ILE A 104 -7.57 -1.11 -2.41
N GLY A 105 -7.70 -1.85 -3.51
CA GLY A 105 -8.07 -1.34 -4.81
C GLY A 105 -8.77 -2.38 -5.67
N THR A 106 -9.18 -1.99 -6.88
CA THR A 106 -9.98 -2.83 -7.79
C THR A 106 -9.21 -3.98 -8.46
N GLY A 107 -7.88 -4.09 -8.27
CA GLY A 107 -7.04 -4.94 -9.08
C GLY A 107 -6.85 -4.38 -10.51
N TRP A 108 -5.75 -4.72 -11.17
CA TRP A 108 -5.44 -4.20 -12.50
C TRP A 108 -4.73 -5.21 -13.40
N TYR A 109 -4.04 -6.21 -12.84
CA TYR A 109 -3.18 -7.12 -13.59
C TYR A 109 -3.96 -8.38 -14.03
N GLU A 110 -4.57 -8.31 -15.22
CA GLU A 110 -5.43 -9.37 -15.76
C GLU A 110 -4.71 -10.72 -15.92
N ARG A 111 -3.42 -10.70 -16.28
CA ARG A 111 -2.64 -11.92 -16.49
C ARG A 111 -2.54 -12.77 -15.23
N GLU A 112 -2.36 -12.14 -14.08
CA GLU A 112 -2.30 -12.78 -12.77
C GLU A 112 -3.63 -13.44 -12.42
N HIS A 113 -4.74 -12.75 -12.66
CA HIS A 113 -6.08 -13.29 -12.46
C HIS A 113 -6.30 -14.55 -13.31
N LYS A 114 -5.93 -14.50 -14.60
CA LYS A 114 -6.01 -15.67 -15.48
C LYS A 114 -5.14 -16.83 -15.01
N ALA A 115 -3.92 -16.54 -14.56
CA ALA A 115 -2.98 -17.57 -14.11
C ALA A 115 -3.47 -18.33 -12.88
N PHE A 116 -4.19 -17.65 -11.98
CA PHE A 116 -4.71 -18.23 -10.73
C PHE A 116 -6.21 -18.56 -10.77
N GLY A 117 -6.87 -18.46 -11.95
CA GLY A 117 -8.30 -18.75 -12.09
C GLY A 117 -9.21 -17.76 -11.34
N ILE A 118 -8.73 -16.56 -11.06
CA ILE A 118 -9.47 -15.51 -10.37
C ILE A 118 -10.29 -14.72 -11.40
N PRO A 119 -11.60 -14.51 -11.19
CA PRO A 119 -12.41 -13.70 -12.09
C PRO A 119 -11.87 -12.27 -12.26
N PHE A 120 -11.86 -11.77 -13.50
CA PHE A 120 -11.44 -10.40 -13.80
C PHE A 120 -12.53 -9.68 -14.62
N PRO A 121 -13.61 -9.24 -13.96
CA PRO A 121 -14.69 -8.55 -14.65
C PRO A 121 -14.27 -7.16 -15.15
N PRO A 122 -15.08 -6.53 -16.03
CA PRO A 122 -14.82 -5.18 -16.51
C PRO A 122 -14.62 -4.19 -15.36
N ILE A 123 -13.83 -3.13 -15.60
CA ILE A 123 -13.42 -2.17 -14.57
C ILE A 123 -14.62 -1.54 -13.83
N GLY A 124 -15.73 -1.29 -14.52
CA GLY A 124 -16.96 -0.78 -13.91
C GLY A 124 -17.47 -1.72 -12.81
N GLU A 125 -17.61 -3.01 -13.14
CA GLU A 125 -18.06 -4.02 -12.18
C GLU A 125 -17.06 -4.21 -11.03
N ARG A 126 -15.75 -4.14 -11.29
CA ARG A 126 -14.74 -4.23 -10.22
C ARG A 126 -14.87 -3.10 -9.20
N PHE A 127 -15.22 -1.90 -9.64
CA PHE A 127 -15.53 -0.80 -8.73
C PHE A 127 -16.84 -1.01 -7.97
N ASP A 128 -17.89 -1.57 -8.62
CA ASP A 128 -19.16 -1.87 -7.94
C ASP A 128 -18.95 -2.94 -6.87
N ARG A 129 -18.16 -3.98 -7.17
CA ARG A 129 -17.75 -5.01 -6.20
C ARG A 129 -16.94 -4.40 -5.05
N LEU A 130 -15.97 -3.53 -5.33
CA LEU A 130 -15.18 -2.88 -4.30
C LEU A 130 -16.03 -2.01 -3.36
N ASP A 131 -17.07 -1.34 -3.87
CA ASP A 131 -17.98 -0.56 -3.01
C ASP A 131 -18.76 -1.47 -2.03
N GLU A 132 -19.25 -2.63 -2.49
CA GLU A 132 -19.87 -3.63 -1.60
C GLU A 132 -18.86 -4.25 -0.63
N GLU A 133 -17.63 -4.56 -1.08
CA GLU A 133 -16.55 -5.05 -0.23
C GLU A 133 -16.24 -4.10 0.92
N MET A 134 -16.18 -2.80 0.63
CA MET A 134 -15.92 -1.79 1.65
C MET A 134 -17.09 -1.66 2.65
N GLN A 135 -18.35 -1.81 2.18
CA GLN A 135 -19.51 -1.89 3.08
C GLN A 135 -19.39 -3.10 4.02
N ILE A 136 -19.05 -4.26 3.49
CA ILE A 136 -18.89 -5.49 4.25
C ILE A 136 -17.74 -5.39 5.25
N ILE A 137 -16.55 -4.99 4.79
CA ILE A 137 -15.36 -4.86 5.64
C ILE A 137 -15.61 -3.86 6.77
N ASN A 138 -16.13 -2.67 6.44
CA ASN A 138 -16.42 -1.66 7.44
C ASN A 138 -17.55 -2.12 8.39
N GLY A 139 -18.61 -2.74 7.87
CA GLY A 139 -19.71 -3.28 8.66
C GLY A 139 -19.23 -4.33 9.66
N LEU A 140 -18.46 -5.33 9.21
CA LEU A 140 -17.87 -6.35 10.09
C LEU A 140 -16.98 -5.74 11.18
N TRP A 141 -16.18 -4.73 10.84
CA TRP A 141 -15.24 -4.12 11.78
C TRP A 141 -15.87 -3.17 12.78
N THR A 142 -17.00 -2.54 12.44
CA THR A 142 -17.66 -1.54 13.29
C THR A 142 -18.91 -2.04 14.00
N THR A 143 -19.46 -3.20 13.60
CA THR A 143 -20.56 -3.85 14.34
C THR A 143 -20.10 -4.20 15.76
N PRO A 144 -20.90 -3.90 16.79
CA PRO A 144 -20.55 -4.19 18.17
C PRO A 144 -20.19 -5.67 18.37
N GLN A 145 -19.25 -5.91 19.28
CA GLN A 145 -18.80 -7.27 19.56
C GLN A 145 -19.96 -8.17 20.01
N GLY A 146 -20.10 -9.32 19.35
CA GLY A 146 -21.14 -10.30 19.65
C GLY A 146 -22.44 -10.10 18.87
N GLU A 147 -22.64 -8.94 18.24
CA GLU A 147 -23.76 -8.71 17.35
C GLU A 147 -23.51 -9.30 15.96
N PRO A 148 -24.52 -9.88 15.29
CA PRO A 148 -24.38 -10.35 13.92
C PRO A 148 -24.44 -9.20 12.93
N PHE A 149 -23.66 -9.30 11.86
CA PHE A 149 -23.72 -8.44 10.69
C PHE A 149 -24.24 -9.23 9.49
N SER A 150 -25.24 -8.71 8.81
CA SER A 150 -25.76 -9.28 7.56
C SER A 150 -25.65 -8.23 6.45
N PHE A 151 -25.44 -8.71 5.23
CA PHE A 151 -25.35 -7.88 4.04
C PHE A 151 -25.99 -8.59 2.85
N ASP A 152 -26.90 -7.92 2.16
CA ASP A 152 -27.58 -8.45 0.97
C ASP A 152 -27.29 -7.50 -0.22
N GLY A 153 -26.16 -7.74 -0.90
CA GLY A 153 -25.72 -6.96 -2.04
C GLY A 153 -25.94 -7.69 -3.37
N ARG A 154 -25.56 -7.03 -4.45
CA ARG A 154 -25.61 -7.60 -5.79
C ARG A 154 -24.57 -8.71 -5.99
N PHE A 155 -23.41 -8.57 -5.41
CA PHE A 155 -22.27 -9.46 -5.62
C PHE A 155 -21.96 -10.34 -4.40
N TRP A 156 -22.32 -9.87 -3.23
CA TRP A 156 -21.99 -10.51 -1.97
C TRP A 156 -23.21 -10.61 -1.05
N GLN A 157 -23.38 -11.77 -0.43
CA GLN A 157 -24.38 -11.97 0.61
C GLN A 157 -23.68 -12.53 1.85
N LEU A 158 -23.96 -11.93 3.01
CA LEU A 158 -23.51 -12.40 4.31
C LEU A 158 -24.74 -12.57 5.23
N GLU A 159 -24.80 -13.68 5.93
CA GLU A 159 -25.86 -13.98 6.88
C GLU A 159 -25.27 -14.16 8.27
N GLU A 160 -25.69 -13.31 9.20
CA GLU A 160 -25.30 -13.34 10.62
C GLU A 160 -23.78 -13.49 10.89
N ALA A 161 -22.96 -12.93 10.02
CA ALA A 161 -21.51 -12.95 10.17
C ALA A 161 -21.11 -12.22 11.45
N ARG A 162 -20.14 -12.77 12.17
CA ARG A 162 -19.62 -12.15 13.40
C ARG A 162 -18.17 -11.76 13.22
N ASN A 163 -17.81 -10.57 13.70
CA ASN A 163 -16.44 -10.10 13.64
C ASN A 163 -15.59 -10.75 14.73
N PHE A 164 -14.88 -11.81 14.37
CA PHE A 164 -13.84 -12.44 15.16
C PHE A 164 -12.60 -12.69 14.28
N PRO A 165 -11.41 -12.36 14.74
CA PRO A 165 -11.04 -11.79 16.03
C PRO A 165 -11.44 -10.32 16.17
N VAL A 166 -11.58 -9.85 17.42
CA VAL A 166 -11.90 -8.45 17.70
C VAL A 166 -10.67 -7.58 17.42
N LEU A 167 -10.89 -6.47 16.71
CA LEU A 167 -9.83 -5.51 16.39
C LEU A 167 -9.24 -4.85 17.64
N VAL A 168 -7.93 -4.70 17.64
CA VAL A 168 -7.20 -3.88 18.63
C VAL A 168 -7.41 -2.39 18.32
N GLN A 169 -7.30 -2.01 17.06
CA GLN A 169 -7.53 -0.64 16.61
C GLN A 169 -9.00 -0.24 16.71
N LYS A 170 -9.27 1.00 17.15
CA LYS A 170 -10.62 1.56 17.25
C LYS A 170 -10.72 2.87 16.48
N PRO A 171 -11.80 3.10 15.74
CA PRO A 171 -12.92 2.17 15.50
C PRO A 171 -12.54 0.98 14.61
N ARG A 172 -11.48 1.08 13.79
CA ARG A 172 -11.00 0.07 12.85
C ARG A 172 -9.57 0.41 12.37
N PRO A 173 -8.88 -0.52 11.68
CA PRO A 173 -7.65 -0.21 10.96
C PRO A 173 -7.82 0.92 9.93
N GLU A 174 -6.77 1.71 9.73
CA GLU A 174 -6.74 2.71 8.66
C GLU A 174 -6.93 2.03 7.29
N ILE A 175 -7.67 2.69 6.39
CA ILE A 175 -7.92 2.23 5.02
C ILE A 175 -7.25 3.19 4.04
N VAL A 176 -6.44 2.64 3.13
CA VAL A 176 -5.83 3.37 2.02
C VAL A 176 -6.51 2.92 0.72
N ILE A 177 -7.06 3.86 -0.03
CA ILE A 177 -7.58 3.62 -1.39
C ILE A 177 -6.79 4.49 -2.36
N GLY A 178 -6.41 3.92 -3.49
CA GLY A 178 -5.61 4.66 -4.44
C GLY A 178 -5.83 4.28 -5.90
N GLY A 179 -5.16 5.05 -6.73
CA GLY A 179 -5.16 4.92 -8.17
C GLY A 179 -5.19 6.26 -8.88
N THR A 180 -5.18 6.21 -10.22
CA THR A 180 -5.08 7.40 -11.08
C THR A 180 -6.38 7.71 -11.85
N GLY A 181 -7.42 6.90 -11.67
CA GLY A 181 -8.71 7.11 -12.35
C GLY A 181 -9.37 8.41 -11.91
N PRO A 182 -9.93 9.22 -12.85
CA PRO A 182 -10.37 10.59 -12.54
C PRO A 182 -11.76 10.67 -11.86
N ARG A 183 -12.54 9.61 -11.85
CA ARG A 183 -13.94 9.64 -11.37
C ARG A 183 -14.22 8.66 -10.24
N ARG A 184 -14.08 7.37 -10.49
CA ARG A 184 -14.50 6.33 -9.51
C ARG A 184 -13.51 6.19 -8.36
N THR A 185 -12.20 6.29 -8.61
CA THR A 185 -11.19 6.22 -7.55
C THR A 185 -11.35 7.35 -6.53
N PRO A 186 -11.48 8.64 -6.92
CA PRO A 186 -11.78 9.72 -5.97
C PRO A 186 -13.04 9.48 -5.15
N LEU A 187 -14.12 8.98 -5.78
CA LEU A 187 -15.36 8.68 -5.07
C LEU A 187 -15.19 7.56 -4.04
N MET A 188 -14.50 6.50 -4.39
CA MET A 188 -14.21 5.40 -3.46
C MET A 188 -13.37 5.87 -2.28
N ALA A 189 -12.32 6.68 -2.55
CA ALA A 189 -11.49 7.25 -1.50
C ALA A 189 -12.30 8.20 -0.59
N ALA A 190 -13.12 9.07 -1.17
CA ALA A 190 -13.96 10.00 -0.42
C ALA A 190 -15.01 9.29 0.44
N LYS A 191 -15.54 8.14 0.02
CA LYS A 191 -16.51 7.36 0.80
C LYS A 191 -15.85 6.57 1.95
N TRP A 192 -14.71 5.91 1.71
CA TRP A 192 -14.25 4.81 2.55
C TRP A 192 -12.87 4.99 3.17
N ALA A 193 -11.98 5.79 2.55
CA ALA A 193 -10.59 5.84 2.94
C ALA A 193 -10.28 6.85 4.04
N ASP A 194 -9.26 6.54 4.83
CA ASP A 194 -8.57 7.47 5.71
C ASP A 194 -7.39 8.15 5.00
N GLU A 195 -6.93 7.51 3.91
CA GLU A 195 -5.83 8.00 3.09
C GLU A 195 -6.07 7.69 1.59
N PHE A 196 -5.87 8.68 0.75
CA PHE A 196 -5.85 8.53 -0.70
C PHE A 196 -4.42 8.45 -1.20
N ASN A 197 -4.09 7.40 -1.97
CA ASN A 197 -2.78 7.21 -2.57
C ASN A 197 -2.81 7.39 -4.10
N SER A 198 -1.83 8.10 -4.62
CA SER A 198 -1.63 8.32 -6.05
C SER A 198 -0.17 8.12 -6.43
N GLY A 199 0.12 7.88 -7.71
CA GLY A 199 1.51 7.98 -8.20
C GLY A 199 2.05 9.39 -8.04
N GLY A 200 3.29 9.53 -7.57
CA GLY A 200 4.01 10.80 -7.49
C GLY A 200 4.37 11.36 -8.88
N GLY A 201 4.77 12.63 -8.92
CA GLY A 201 5.20 13.35 -10.14
C GLY A 201 4.12 14.23 -10.74
N ALA A 202 4.20 14.46 -12.05
CA ALA A 202 3.29 15.38 -12.75
C ALA A 202 1.81 15.05 -12.50
N GLY A 203 0.99 16.08 -12.27
CA GLY A 203 -0.45 15.97 -12.02
C GLY A 203 -0.83 15.52 -10.60
N THR A 204 0.12 15.40 -9.66
CA THR A 204 -0.19 15.03 -8.27
C THR A 204 -1.11 16.03 -7.60
N ALA A 205 -0.83 17.32 -7.70
CA ALA A 205 -1.66 18.37 -7.11
C ALA A 205 -3.09 18.38 -7.67
N GLU A 206 -3.25 18.18 -8.99
CA GLU A 206 -4.56 18.11 -9.64
C GLU A 206 -5.36 16.90 -9.18
N ARG A 207 -4.72 15.74 -9.06
CA ARG A 207 -5.38 14.53 -8.52
C ARG A 207 -5.87 14.74 -7.09
N PHE A 208 -5.05 15.37 -6.23
CA PHE A 208 -5.44 15.70 -4.87
C PHE A 208 -6.57 16.72 -4.81
N ALA A 209 -6.52 17.78 -5.65
CA ALA A 209 -7.61 18.75 -5.77
C ALA A 209 -8.91 18.09 -6.21
N ASN A 210 -8.86 17.17 -7.18
CA ASN A 210 -10.03 16.41 -7.62
C ASN A 210 -10.63 15.55 -6.49
N VAL A 211 -9.81 14.88 -5.70
CA VAL A 211 -10.31 14.08 -4.56
C VAL A 211 -10.94 14.95 -3.49
N ARG A 212 -10.33 16.09 -3.14
CA ARG A 212 -10.89 17.06 -2.18
C ARG A 212 -12.25 17.58 -2.64
N ARG A 213 -12.37 17.96 -3.93
CA ARG A 213 -13.64 18.38 -4.53
C ARG A 213 -14.71 17.28 -4.40
N VAL A 214 -14.37 16.02 -4.67
CA VAL A 214 -15.33 14.91 -4.53
C VAL A 214 -15.73 14.70 -3.06
N CYS A 215 -14.83 14.89 -2.10
CA CYS A 215 -15.19 14.89 -0.68
C CYS A 215 -16.26 15.95 -0.38
N GLU A 216 -16.07 17.18 -0.84
CA GLU A 216 -17.03 18.28 -0.66
C GLU A 216 -18.39 17.95 -1.31
N GLU A 217 -18.38 17.38 -2.51
CA GLU A 217 -19.61 16.98 -3.24
C GLU A 217 -20.46 15.95 -2.50
N ILE A 218 -19.82 15.05 -1.71
CA ILE A 218 -20.55 14.06 -0.90
C ILE A 218 -20.75 14.50 0.55
N GLY A 219 -20.37 15.74 0.91
CA GLY A 219 -20.52 16.27 2.26
C GLY A 219 -19.47 15.81 3.27
N ARG A 220 -18.32 15.30 2.79
CA ARG A 220 -17.19 14.94 3.66
C ARG A 220 -16.20 16.10 3.77
N ASP A 221 -15.77 16.43 4.99
CA ASP A 221 -14.64 17.35 5.18
C ASP A 221 -13.35 16.79 4.54
N PRO A 222 -12.78 17.47 3.50
CA PRO A 222 -11.57 17.00 2.84
C PRO A 222 -10.35 16.88 3.73
N SER A 223 -10.30 17.61 4.85
CA SER A 223 -9.19 17.56 5.81
C SER A 223 -9.10 16.23 6.57
N THR A 224 -10.19 15.45 6.57
CA THR A 224 -10.23 14.11 7.17
C THR A 224 -9.62 13.03 6.29
N LEU A 225 -9.27 13.34 5.04
CA LEU A 225 -8.67 12.41 4.08
C LEU A 225 -7.22 12.82 3.82
N ARG A 226 -6.28 12.03 4.32
CA ARG A 226 -4.84 12.22 4.12
C ARG A 226 -4.46 11.97 2.66
N MET A 227 -3.56 12.79 2.12
CA MET A 227 -3.02 12.63 0.77
C MET A 227 -1.65 11.98 0.79
N SER A 228 -1.46 10.94 -0.01
CA SER A 228 -0.18 10.24 -0.12
C SER A 228 0.22 9.97 -1.57
N VAL A 229 1.51 9.75 -1.76
CA VAL A 229 2.09 9.40 -3.06
C VAL A 229 2.92 8.13 -2.96
N THR A 230 2.94 7.36 -4.06
CA THR A 230 3.97 6.34 -4.28
C THR A 230 5.03 6.93 -5.19
N THR A 231 6.28 6.91 -4.76
CA THR A 231 7.43 7.40 -5.53
C THR A 231 8.57 6.40 -5.48
N GLN A 232 9.39 6.42 -6.51
CA GLN A 232 10.55 5.54 -6.64
C GLN A 232 11.81 6.36 -6.38
N VAL A 233 12.64 5.91 -5.47
CA VAL A 233 13.90 6.60 -5.16
C VAL A 233 15.06 5.61 -5.08
N ILE A 234 16.21 6.05 -5.59
CA ILE A 234 17.51 5.46 -5.27
C ILE A 234 18.40 6.58 -4.79
N VAL A 235 18.86 6.47 -3.56
CA VAL A 235 19.76 7.45 -2.95
C VAL A 235 21.14 6.84 -2.69
N GLY A 236 22.16 7.62 -2.94
CA GLY A 236 23.54 7.37 -2.52
C GLY A 236 24.09 8.52 -1.71
N SER A 237 25.18 8.32 -0.98
CA SER A 237 25.93 9.40 -0.35
C SER A 237 26.54 10.31 -1.39
N THR A 238 26.72 9.79 -2.60
CA THR A 238 27.11 10.51 -3.83
C THR A 238 26.23 10.06 -4.98
N HIS A 239 26.17 10.89 -6.05
CA HIS A 239 25.47 10.51 -7.27
C HIS A 239 26.03 9.20 -7.88
N ALA A 240 27.34 9.00 -7.84
CA ALA A 240 27.97 7.77 -8.33
C ALA A 240 27.54 6.52 -7.56
N GLU A 241 27.36 6.63 -6.25
CA GLU A 241 26.82 5.52 -5.44
C GLU A 241 25.36 5.21 -5.78
N ALA A 242 24.53 6.24 -6.00
CA ALA A 242 23.15 6.04 -6.44
C ALA A 242 23.09 5.34 -7.80
N GLU A 243 23.91 5.75 -8.76
CA GLU A 243 24.03 5.07 -10.06
C GLU A 243 24.51 3.62 -9.92
N ALA A 244 25.47 3.34 -9.05
CA ALA A 244 25.92 1.97 -8.77
C ALA A 244 24.83 1.10 -8.15
N ARG A 245 23.93 1.65 -7.31
CA ARG A 245 22.72 0.97 -6.81
C ARG A 245 21.75 0.66 -7.96
N LEU A 246 21.53 1.64 -8.84
CA LEU A 246 20.68 1.47 -10.01
C LEU A 246 21.21 0.40 -10.96
N ASP A 247 22.53 0.35 -11.18
CA ASP A 247 23.18 -0.64 -12.03
C ASP A 247 22.98 -2.08 -11.53
N ARG A 248 22.96 -2.28 -10.22
CA ARG A 248 22.66 -3.61 -9.64
C ARG A 248 21.25 -4.13 -9.99
N LEU A 249 20.30 -3.23 -10.25
CA LEU A 249 18.94 -3.59 -10.67
C LEU A 249 18.85 -3.93 -12.17
N GLY A 250 19.91 -3.64 -12.95
CA GLY A 250 19.98 -3.91 -14.38
C GLY A 250 18.95 -3.12 -15.21
N ASP A 251 18.79 -3.49 -16.48
CA ASP A 251 17.87 -2.83 -17.41
C ASP A 251 16.40 -2.79 -16.95
N PRO A 252 15.84 -3.82 -16.31
CA PRO A 252 14.49 -3.74 -15.76
C PRO A 252 14.38 -2.61 -14.71
N GLY A 253 15.33 -2.50 -13.80
CA GLY A 253 15.35 -1.45 -12.79
C GLY A 253 15.44 -0.05 -13.40
N ARG A 254 16.30 0.14 -14.39
CA ARG A 254 16.43 1.42 -15.11
C ARG A 254 15.11 1.83 -15.79
N ARG A 255 14.40 0.91 -16.44
CA ARG A 255 13.10 1.20 -17.06
C ARG A 255 12.05 1.60 -16.03
N MET A 256 12.05 0.98 -14.87
CA MET A 256 11.10 1.28 -13.81
C MET A 256 11.36 2.64 -13.17
N LEU A 257 12.62 2.97 -12.96
CA LEU A 257 13.04 4.23 -12.37
C LEU A 257 13.08 5.40 -13.36
N ALA A 258 12.64 5.20 -14.61
CA ALA A 258 12.56 6.28 -15.61
C ALA A 258 11.66 7.46 -15.16
N ARG A 259 10.80 7.27 -14.17
CA ARG A 259 9.96 8.31 -13.54
C ARG A 259 10.28 8.52 -12.07
N GLY A 260 11.32 7.86 -11.56
CA GLY A 260 11.80 7.97 -10.19
C GLY A 260 12.92 9.00 -10.05
N THR A 261 13.41 9.14 -8.83
CA THR A 261 14.56 10.00 -8.52
C THR A 261 15.75 9.13 -8.16
N VAL A 262 16.85 9.31 -8.90
CA VAL A 262 18.14 8.68 -8.65
C VAL A 262 19.17 9.79 -8.39
N GLY A 263 19.84 9.75 -7.26
CA GLY A 263 20.82 10.77 -6.94
C GLY A 263 21.34 10.74 -5.51
N ASP A 264 22.08 11.77 -5.16
CA ASP A 264 22.55 11.99 -3.80
C ASP A 264 21.41 12.45 -2.86
N VAL A 265 21.71 12.55 -1.58
CA VAL A 265 20.75 12.95 -0.56
C VAL A 265 20.05 14.28 -0.88
N PRO A 266 20.76 15.38 -1.25
CA PRO A 266 20.08 16.63 -1.62
C PRO A 266 19.10 16.49 -2.78
N THR A 267 19.46 15.72 -3.81
CA THR A 267 18.60 15.47 -4.99
C THR A 267 17.30 14.77 -4.58
N VAL A 268 17.39 13.72 -3.78
CA VAL A 268 16.20 12.96 -3.32
C VAL A 268 15.35 13.78 -2.35
N VAL A 269 15.98 14.53 -1.44
CA VAL A 269 15.27 15.44 -0.52
C VAL A 269 14.50 16.49 -1.31
N GLY A 270 15.12 17.12 -2.33
CA GLY A 270 14.46 18.11 -3.19
C GLY A 270 13.21 17.54 -3.87
N ALA A 271 13.31 16.35 -4.48
CA ALA A 271 12.17 15.68 -5.12
C ALA A 271 11.04 15.36 -4.14
N LEU A 272 11.35 14.91 -2.93
CA LEU A 272 10.35 14.64 -1.90
C LEU A 272 9.69 15.93 -1.37
N GLN A 273 10.45 17.02 -1.25
CA GLN A 273 9.93 18.34 -0.88
C GLN A 273 8.98 18.91 -1.94
N GLU A 274 9.24 18.68 -3.22
CA GLU A 274 8.30 19.02 -4.32
C GLU A 274 6.97 18.27 -4.17
N LEU A 275 7.00 16.97 -3.85
CA LEU A 275 5.80 16.19 -3.58
C LEU A 275 5.05 16.68 -2.34
N LYS A 276 5.77 17.06 -1.27
CA LYS A 276 5.20 17.70 -0.08
C LYS A 276 4.54 19.04 -0.43
N ALA A 277 5.16 19.86 -1.25
CA ALA A 277 4.61 21.13 -1.74
C ALA A 277 3.36 20.92 -2.62
N ALA A 278 3.27 19.81 -3.35
CA ALA A 278 2.08 19.40 -4.09
C ALA A 278 0.93 18.90 -3.18
N GLY A 279 1.15 18.83 -1.87
CA GLY A 279 0.16 18.47 -0.85
C GLY A 279 0.24 17.02 -0.34
N ALA A 280 1.31 16.29 -0.62
CA ALA A 280 1.52 14.96 -0.06
C ALA A 280 1.93 15.04 1.43
N GLU A 281 1.21 14.34 2.27
CA GLU A 281 1.48 14.19 3.71
C GLU A 281 2.30 12.93 4.01
N VAL A 282 2.21 11.94 3.11
CA VAL A 282 2.90 10.66 3.19
C VAL A 282 3.52 10.34 1.82
N ALA A 283 4.76 9.84 1.81
CA ALA A 283 5.36 9.24 0.63
C ALA A 283 5.71 7.76 0.90
N TYR A 284 5.20 6.89 0.04
CA TYR A 284 5.62 5.50 -0.04
C TYR A 284 6.81 5.41 -0.97
N VAL A 285 7.98 5.26 -0.39
CA VAL A 285 9.23 5.07 -1.14
C VAL A 285 9.33 3.62 -1.58
N HIS A 286 9.28 3.41 -2.88
CA HIS A 286 9.33 2.09 -3.48
C HIS A 286 10.76 1.61 -3.58
N ILE A 287 11.10 0.58 -2.81
CA ILE A 287 12.43 -0.04 -2.73
C ILE A 287 12.41 -1.35 -3.52
N PHE A 288 13.32 -1.47 -4.48
CA PHE A 288 13.40 -2.62 -5.39
C PHE A 288 14.43 -3.67 -4.98
N ASP A 289 15.55 -3.23 -4.40
CA ASP A 289 16.58 -4.13 -3.86
C ASP A 289 16.28 -4.38 -2.38
N ILE A 290 15.64 -5.52 -2.13
CA ILE A 290 15.17 -5.89 -0.77
C ILE A 290 16.31 -6.28 0.17
N ASP A 291 17.52 -6.51 -0.36
CA ASP A 291 18.70 -6.88 0.41
C ASP A 291 19.61 -5.65 0.67
N ASP A 292 19.38 -4.51 0.01
CA ASP A 292 20.15 -3.29 0.24
C ASP A 292 19.67 -2.54 1.49
N HIS A 293 19.92 -3.14 2.66
CA HIS A 293 19.56 -2.53 3.94
C HIS A 293 20.35 -1.23 4.21
N ASP A 294 21.52 -1.05 3.59
CA ASP A 294 22.30 0.20 3.71
C ASP A 294 21.59 1.36 3.00
N HIS A 295 20.87 1.08 1.92
CA HIS A 295 19.99 2.07 1.28
C HIS A 295 18.89 2.57 2.23
N LEU A 296 18.23 1.65 2.96
CA LEU A 296 17.23 2.02 3.97
C LEU A 296 17.83 2.84 5.12
N ARG A 297 19.00 2.45 5.61
CA ARG A 297 19.71 3.18 6.67
C ARG A 297 20.10 4.60 6.22
N LEU A 298 20.57 4.74 4.99
CA LEU A 298 20.92 6.05 4.43
C LEU A 298 19.67 6.96 4.32
N ILE A 299 18.55 6.43 3.82
CA ILE A 299 17.29 7.19 3.75
C ILE A 299 16.83 7.58 5.17
N GLY A 300 16.86 6.65 6.13
CA GLY A 300 16.47 6.91 7.51
C GLY A 300 17.33 7.98 8.20
N ALA A 301 18.64 7.91 8.02
CA ALA A 301 19.58 8.82 8.67
C ALA A 301 19.63 10.21 8.04
N GLU A 302 19.60 10.29 6.69
CA GLU A 302 19.94 11.52 5.99
C GLU A 302 18.75 12.17 5.26
N VAL A 303 17.77 11.37 4.78
CA VAL A 303 16.63 11.92 4.03
C VAL A 303 15.44 12.18 4.94
N LEU A 304 15.05 11.21 5.78
CA LEU A 304 13.86 11.27 6.63
C LEU A 304 13.82 12.52 7.51
N PRO A 305 14.90 12.93 8.22
CA PRO A 305 14.87 14.13 9.06
C PRO A 305 14.65 15.44 8.28
N GLN A 306 15.02 15.49 7.00
CA GLN A 306 14.93 16.68 6.17
C GLN A 306 13.56 16.87 5.50
N VAL A 307 12.72 15.83 5.48
CA VAL A 307 11.38 15.86 4.87
C VAL A 307 10.24 15.73 5.89
N ALA A 308 10.56 15.43 7.14
CA ALA A 308 9.62 15.28 8.25
C ALA A 308 8.75 16.53 8.52
#